data_cc1b2bb016e0b8d13aecce7482225d99
#
_entry.id   cc1b2bb016e0b8d13aecce7482225d99
#
_cell.length_a   1.000
_cell.length_b   1.000
_cell.length_c   1.000
_cell.angle_alpha   90.00
_cell.angle_beta   90.00
_cell.angle_gamma   90.00
#
_symmetry.space_group_name_H-M   'P 1'
#
loop_
_entity.id
_entity.type
_entity.pdbx_description
1 polymer ?
#
loop_
_entity_poly.entity_id
_entity_poly.type
_entity_poly.pdbx_seq_one_letter_code
_entity_poly.pdbx_strand_id
1 'polypeptide(L)'
;AKKGGNHVVLIDAGHFNPMESISDKLPSLLQFFPYVPLHVTRSMHWDSDHVVLFEDSIKDIAAEVVRCPEGMDKVLIGMDFFDATINRVAAMVIGARSTLKSLLLGMLSPIDTLKDAESTGDFTTRLAVTEEMKSYPFGAVWEFYCQQQNVPAGTEWLTEVKDYEQKIL
;
A
#
# COMPACT_ATOMS: atom_id res chain seq x y z
N ALA A 1 17.54 20.39 -3.59
CA ALA A 1 17.10 21.75 -3.29
C ALA A 1 17.09 21.99 -1.77
N LYS A 2 18.21 22.48 -1.22
CA LYS A 2 18.25 23.03 0.15
C LYS A 2 17.71 24.46 0.10
N LYS A 3 16.41 24.61 0.02
CA LYS A 3 15.77 25.85 0.49
C LYS A 3 15.33 25.61 1.92
N GLY A 4 15.93 26.32 2.86
CA GLY A 4 15.56 26.28 4.27
C GLY A 4 14.09 26.64 4.43
N GLY A 5 13.28 25.65 4.74
CA GLY A 5 11.84 25.74 4.95
C GLY A 5 11.30 24.36 5.24
N ASN A 6 10.18 24.28 5.96
CA ASN A 6 9.48 23.05 6.30
C ASN A 6 8.77 22.47 5.04
N HIS A 7 9.54 22.08 4.04
CA HIS A 7 9.01 21.46 2.82
C HIS A 7 9.28 19.96 2.85
N VAL A 8 8.29 19.19 2.41
CA VAL A 8 8.40 17.76 2.15
C VAL A 8 8.06 17.50 0.69
N VAL A 9 8.51 16.37 0.16
CA VAL A 9 8.18 15.92 -1.19
C VAL A 9 7.01 14.97 -1.10
N LEU A 10 5.91 15.32 -1.74
CA LEU A 10 4.80 14.42 -1.96
C LEU A 10 5.13 13.50 -3.14
N ILE A 11 4.96 12.21 -2.94
CA ILE A 11 4.88 11.23 -4.03
C ILE A 11 3.41 10.96 -4.30
N ASP A 12 3.00 11.13 -5.56
CA ASP A 12 1.70 10.70 -6.02
C ASP A 12 1.89 9.56 -7.03
N ALA A 13 1.42 8.35 -6.68
CA ALA A 13 1.66 7.17 -7.49
C ALA A 13 0.97 7.22 -8.87
N GLY A 14 -0.12 8.00 -9.01
CA GLY A 14 -0.85 8.17 -10.26
C GLY A 14 -0.13 9.02 -11.30
N HIS A 15 0.79 9.88 -10.86
CA HIS A 15 1.52 10.82 -11.74
C HIS A 15 2.79 10.24 -12.36
N PHE A 16 3.11 8.97 -12.12
CA PHE A 16 4.26 8.29 -12.69
C PHE A 16 3.86 7.36 -13.84
N ASN A 17 4.84 7.05 -14.67
CA ASN A 17 4.63 6.04 -15.70
C ASN A 17 4.26 4.70 -15.05
N PRO A 18 3.25 3.96 -15.53
CA PRO A 18 2.85 2.66 -14.96
C PRO A 18 3.97 1.62 -14.87
N MET A 19 5.03 1.78 -15.66
CA MET A 19 6.22 0.91 -15.61
C MET A 19 7.27 1.39 -14.61
N GLU A 20 7.05 2.50 -13.93
CA GLU A 20 8.00 3.07 -12.97
C GLU A 20 7.72 2.55 -11.56
N SER A 21 8.74 2.02 -10.89
CA SER A 21 8.65 1.55 -9.52
C SER A 21 8.61 2.75 -8.55
N ILE A 22 7.50 2.90 -7.85
CA ILE A 22 7.35 3.93 -6.81
C ILE A 22 8.00 3.48 -5.52
N SER A 23 7.97 2.18 -5.22
CA SER A 23 8.61 1.60 -4.04
C SER A 23 10.09 1.96 -3.93
N ASP A 24 10.81 1.94 -5.06
CA ASP A 24 12.26 2.25 -5.10
C ASP A 24 12.59 3.71 -4.71
N LYS A 25 11.62 4.60 -4.77
CA LYS A 25 11.80 6.02 -4.43
C LYS A 25 11.75 6.29 -2.93
N LEU A 26 10.98 5.48 -2.19
CA LEU A 26 10.73 5.69 -0.76
C LEU A 26 11.99 5.65 0.09
N PRO A 27 12.85 4.61 0.01
CA PRO A 27 14.08 4.56 0.79
C PRO A 27 15.00 5.76 0.52
N SER A 28 15.09 6.17 -0.75
CA SER A 28 15.92 7.30 -1.15
C SER A 28 15.42 8.62 -0.58
N LEU A 29 14.13 8.87 -0.63
CA LEU A 29 13.54 10.11 -0.11
C LEU A 29 13.61 10.20 1.41
N LEU A 30 13.44 9.10 2.12
CA LEU A 30 13.56 9.04 3.58
C LEU A 30 14.96 9.38 4.11
N GLN A 31 16.00 9.35 3.24
CA GLN A 31 17.34 9.84 3.60
C GLN A 31 17.43 11.37 3.65
N PHE A 32 16.55 12.07 2.96
CA PHE A 32 16.63 13.53 2.79
C PHE A 32 15.48 14.31 3.45
N PHE A 33 14.37 13.62 3.70
CA PHE A 33 13.16 14.24 4.23
C PHE A 33 12.71 13.57 5.53
N PRO A 34 12.26 14.34 6.52
CA PRO A 34 11.77 13.77 7.79
C PRO A 34 10.46 13.00 7.62
N TYR A 35 9.68 13.35 6.61
CA TYR A 35 8.42 12.70 6.25
C TYR A 35 8.29 12.64 4.73
N VAL A 36 7.62 11.60 4.25
CA VAL A 36 7.27 11.44 2.83
C VAL A 36 5.75 11.22 2.73
N PRO A 37 4.97 12.25 2.46
CA PRO A 37 3.58 12.07 2.06
C PRO A 37 3.51 11.24 0.77
N LEU A 38 2.60 10.29 0.76
CA LEU A 38 2.40 9.37 -0.35
C LEU A 38 0.92 9.26 -0.67
N HIS A 39 0.51 9.72 -1.85
CA HIS A 39 -0.80 9.39 -2.38
C HIS A 39 -0.74 8.01 -3.02
N VAL A 40 -1.53 7.08 -2.48
CA VAL A 40 -1.71 5.76 -3.09
C VAL A 40 -2.88 5.82 -4.06
N THR A 41 -2.56 5.54 -5.30
CA THR A 41 -3.49 5.48 -6.42
C THR A 41 -2.96 4.48 -7.43
N ARG A 42 -3.79 4.02 -8.34
CA ARG A 42 -3.39 3.08 -9.39
C ARG A 42 -3.28 3.81 -10.72
N SER A 43 -2.07 3.97 -11.21
CA SER A 43 -1.83 4.50 -12.55
C SER A 43 -2.21 3.46 -13.62
N MET A 44 -3.20 3.80 -14.45
CA MET A 44 -3.61 2.97 -15.60
C MET A 44 -2.90 3.40 -16.88
N HIS A 45 -2.73 4.67 -17.00
CA HIS A 45 -2.02 5.36 -18.06
C HIS A 45 -1.27 6.53 -17.44
N TRP A 46 -0.73 7.38 -18.27
CA TRP A 46 -0.11 8.59 -17.81
C TRP A 46 -1.12 9.47 -17.04
N ASP A 47 -0.73 9.95 -15.87
CA ASP A 47 -1.50 10.93 -15.07
C ASP A 47 -2.97 10.50 -14.85
N SER A 48 -3.17 9.34 -14.25
CA SER A 48 -4.52 8.82 -13.99
C SER A 48 -4.63 8.22 -12.60
N ASP A 49 -5.64 8.68 -11.85
CA ASP A 49 -5.87 8.32 -10.46
C ASP A 49 -7.04 7.33 -10.34
N HIS A 50 -6.73 6.04 -10.40
CA HIS A 50 -7.71 4.97 -10.27
C HIS A 50 -7.66 4.31 -8.90
N VAL A 51 -8.76 3.67 -8.53
CA VAL A 51 -8.87 2.93 -7.26
C VAL A 51 -7.74 1.91 -7.13
N VAL A 52 -7.06 1.93 -6.00
CA VAL A 52 -6.00 0.99 -5.66
C VAL A 52 -6.58 -0.42 -5.52
N LEU A 53 -5.96 -1.36 -6.21
CA LEU A 53 -6.24 -2.78 -6.12
C LEU A 53 -5.15 -3.49 -5.30
N PHE A 54 -5.46 -4.68 -4.82
CA PHE A 54 -4.49 -5.53 -4.11
C PHE A 54 -3.58 -6.25 -5.11
N GLU A 55 -2.70 -5.47 -5.77
CA GLU A 55 -1.78 -5.90 -6.81
C GLU A 55 -0.32 -5.61 -6.42
N ASP A 56 0.64 -6.02 -7.24
CA ASP A 56 2.05 -6.00 -6.84
C ASP A 56 2.58 -4.58 -6.61
N SER A 57 2.11 -3.60 -7.37
CA SER A 57 2.55 -2.20 -7.19
C SER A 57 2.31 -1.66 -5.77
N ILE A 58 1.12 -1.86 -5.20
CA ILE A 58 0.83 -1.41 -3.83
C ILE A 58 1.47 -2.31 -2.77
N LYS A 59 1.63 -3.61 -3.05
CA LYS A 59 2.34 -4.52 -2.16
C LYS A 59 3.81 -4.16 -2.03
N ASP A 60 4.47 -3.80 -3.13
CA ASP A 60 5.87 -3.36 -3.14
C ASP A 60 6.05 -2.05 -2.39
N ILE A 61 5.18 -1.06 -2.61
CA ILE A 61 5.13 0.19 -1.83
C ILE A 61 5.00 -0.12 -0.34
N ALA A 62 4.02 -0.93 0.04
CA ALA A 62 3.76 -1.29 1.43
C ALA A 62 4.94 -2.05 2.06
N ALA A 63 5.59 -2.93 1.30
CA ALA A 63 6.78 -3.65 1.75
C ALA A 63 7.92 -2.68 2.06
N GLU A 64 8.17 -1.67 1.22
CA GLU A 64 9.20 -0.65 1.49
C GLU A 64 8.83 0.24 2.68
N VAL A 65 7.58 0.64 2.83
CA VAL A 65 7.11 1.38 4.03
C VAL A 65 7.42 0.61 5.30
N VAL A 66 7.19 -0.70 5.32
CA VAL A 66 7.45 -1.55 6.50
C VAL A 66 8.95 -1.81 6.71
N ARG A 67 9.74 -1.98 5.63
CA ARG A 67 11.17 -2.31 5.70
C ARG A 67 12.06 -1.12 6.05
N CYS A 68 11.68 0.08 5.61
CA CYS A 68 12.45 1.28 5.88
C CYS A 68 12.47 1.58 7.39
N PRO A 69 13.62 1.97 7.95
CA PRO A 69 13.68 2.44 9.33
C PRO A 69 12.68 3.57 9.57
N GLU A 70 11.81 3.38 10.56
CA GLU A 70 10.72 4.33 10.89
C GLU A 70 9.75 4.62 9.73
N GLY A 71 9.72 3.78 8.68
CA GLY A 71 8.88 4.02 7.51
C GLY A 71 7.40 4.12 7.85
N MET A 72 6.91 3.30 8.78
CA MET A 72 5.52 3.35 9.26
C MET A 72 5.15 4.68 9.94
N ASP A 73 6.13 5.38 10.52
CA ASP A 73 5.93 6.67 11.20
C ASP A 73 6.20 7.85 10.26
N LYS A 74 7.06 7.66 9.26
CA LYS A 74 7.54 8.73 8.38
C LYS A 74 6.83 8.82 7.03
N VAL A 75 6.23 7.73 6.56
CA VAL A 75 5.44 7.73 5.33
C VAL A 75 3.98 7.99 5.66
N LEU A 76 3.48 9.14 5.22
CA LEU A 76 2.10 9.57 5.47
C LEU A 76 1.23 9.17 4.29
N ILE A 77 0.55 8.03 4.42
CA ILE A 77 -0.26 7.47 3.34
C ILE A 77 -1.61 8.20 3.26
N GLY A 78 -1.88 8.81 2.13
CA GLY A 78 -3.17 9.35 1.73
C GLY A 78 -3.77 8.56 0.58
N MET A 79 -5.09 8.45 0.54
CA MET A 79 -5.81 7.87 -0.58
C MET A 79 -6.30 9.01 -1.47
N ASP A 80 -5.83 9.05 -2.70
CA ASP A 80 -6.20 10.08 -3.67
C ASP A 80 -6.54 9.43 -5.01
N PHE A 81 -7.78 9.04 -5.14
CA PHE A 81 -8.31 8.42 -6.35
C PHE A 81 -9.84 8.55 -6.42
N PHE A 82 -10.34 8.44 -7.63
CA PHE A 82 -11.76 8.23 -7.89
C PHE A 82 -11.95 7.30 -9.08
N ASP A 83 -13.15 6.74 -9.20
CA ASP A 83 -13.55 5.99 -10.38
C ASP A 83 -14.99 6.39 -10.72
N ALA A 84 -15.18 6.92 -11.93
CA ALA A 84 -16.47 7.42 -12.38
C ALA A 84 -17.52 6.30 -12.63
N THR A 85 -17.06 5.05 -12.67
CA THR A 85 -17.91 3.87 -12.95
C THR A 85 -18.50 3.22 -11.71
N ILE A 86 -18.00 3.58 -10.52
CA ILE A 86 -18.45 3.00 -9.26
C ILE A 86 -18.78 4.09 -8.22
N ASN A 87 -19.56 3.70 -7.22
CA ASN A 87 -19.86 4.56 -6.10
C ASN A 87 -18.58 5.04 -5.39
N ARG A 88 -18.50 6.33 -5.08
CA ARG A 88 -17.33 6.96 -4.47
C ARG A 88 -16.99 6.37 -3.10
N VAL A 89 -17.99 6.06 -2.28
CA VAL A 89 -17.78 5.42 -0.98
C VAL A 89 -17.22 4.02 -1.17
N ALA A 90 -17.76 3.24 -2.13
CA ALA A 90 -17.24 1.93 -2.47
C ALA A 90 -15.79 2.01 -2.95
N ALA A 91 -15.45 2.98 -3.80
CA ALA A 91 -14.07 3.21 -4.25
C ALA A 91 -13.11 3.41 -3.08
N MET A 92 -13.46 4.27 -2.12
CA MET A 92 -12.65 4.52 -0.92
C MET A 92 -12.51 3.27 -0.04
N VAL A 93 -13.58 2.51 0.17
CA VAL A 93 -13.52 1.27 0.96
C VAL A 93 -12.62 0.23 0.27
N ILE A 94 -12.76 0.04 -1.04
CA ILE A 94 -11.92 -0.90 -1.81
C ILE A 94 -10.45 -0.53 -1.70
N GLY A 95 -10.11 0.72 -1.98
CA GLY A 95 -8.73 1.19 -1.96
C GLY A 95 -8.11 1.17 -0.56
N ALA A 96 -8.85 1.60 0.47
CA ALA A 96 -8.40 1.51 1.86
C ALA A 96 -8.10 0.05 2.26
N ARG A 97 -9.01 -0.88 1.93
CA ARG A 97 -8.80 -2.31 2.23
C ARG A 97 -7.61 -2.89 1.46
N SER A 98 -7.42 -2.50 0.21
CA SER A 98 -6.26 -2.93 -0.60
C SER A 98 -4.95 -2.43 0.01
N THR A 99 -4.91 -1.17 0.43
CA THR A 99 -3.74 -0.57 1.09
C THR A 99 -3.44 -1.24 2.45
N LEU A 100 -4.45 -1.40 3.30
CA LEU A 100 -4.29 -2.06 4.61
C LEU A 100 -3.85 -3.52 4.48
N LYS A 101 -4.41 -4.26 3.52
CA LYS A 101 -3.98 -5.63 3.23
C LYS A 101 -2.52 -5.69 2.78
N SER A 102 -2.09 -4.72 1.97
CA SER A 102 -0.70 -4.67 1.50
C SER A 102 0.27 -4.36 2.64
N LEU A 103 -0.08 -3.43 3.53
CA LEU A 103 0.70 -3.15 4.74
C LEU A 103 0.76 -4.37 5.66
N LEU A 104 -0.36 -5.04 5.89
CA LEU A 104 -0.40 -6.27 6.69
C LEU A 104 0.51 -7.36 6.10
N LEU A 105 0.47 -7.54 4.78
CA LEU A 105 1.35 -8.48 4.09
C LEU A 105 2.82 -8.12 4.27
N GLY A 106 3.16 -6.84 4.16
CA GLY A 106 4.50 -6.33 4.45
C GLY A 106 4.95 -6.63 5.88
N MET A 107 4.08 -6.40 6.87
CA MET A 107 4.38 -6.65 8.29
C MET A 107 4.52 -8.15 8.61
N LEU A 108 3.89 -9.03 7.86
CA LEU A 108 4.04 -10.49 8.01
C LEU A 108 5.29 -11.04 7.33
N SER A 109 6.02 -10.21 6.59
CA SER A 109 7.25 -10.62 5.93
C SER A 109 8.35 -10.94 6.94
N PRO A 110 9.14 -12.02 6.76
CA PRO A 110 10.27 -12.35 7.62
C PRO A 110 11.47 -11.43 7.31
N ILE A 111 11.34 -10.15 7.70
CA ILE A 111 12.25 -9.06 7.31
C ILE A 111 13.70 -9.38 7.66
N ASP A 112 13.96 -9.94 8.84
CA ASP A 112 15.32 -10.24 9.28
C ASP A 112 15.96 -11.31 8.40
N THR A 113 15.23 -12.39 8.09
CA THR A 113 15.69 -13.43 7.17
C THR A 113 16.00 -12.86 5.77
N LEU A 114 15.14 -11.98 5.26
CA LEU A 114 15.36 -11.35 3.96
C LEU A 114 16.56 -10.40 3.97
N LYS A 115 16.77 -9.63 5.02
CA LYS A 115 17.94 -8.77 5.20
C LYS A 115 19.23 -9.56 5.31
N ASP A 116 19.23 -10.64 6.07
CA ASP A 116 20.39 -11.51 6.21
C ASP A 116 20.78 -12.15 4.87
N ALA A 117 19.80 -12.66 4.13
CA ALA A 117 20.03 -13.21 2.80
C ALA A 117 20.58 -12.15 1.82
N GLU A 118 20.04 -10.92 1.84
CA GLU A 118 20.54 -9.81 1.03
C GLU A 118 21.98 -9.45 1.41
N SER A 119 22.27 -9.30 2.71
CA SER A 119 23.60 -8.89 3.20
C SER A 119 24.70 -9.90 2.92
N THR A 120 24.35 -11.18 2.86
CA THR A 120 25.27 -12.29 2.56
C THR A 120 25.35 -12.63 1.07
N GLY A 121 24.52 -11.99 0.23
CA GLY A 121 24.43 -12.28 -1.20
C GLY A 121 23.76 -13.60 -1.52
N ASP A 122 23.01 -14.18 -0.57
CA ASP A 122 22.20 -15.39 -0.79
C ASP A 122 20.85 -15.05 -1.44
N PHE A 123 20.91 -14.64 -2.70
CA PHE A 123 19.73 -14.30 -3.46
C PHE A 123 18.79 -15.48 -3.73
N THR A 124 19.30 -16.71 -3.65
CA THR A 124 18.49 -17.93 -3.77
C THR A 124 17.54 -18.05 -2.59
N THR A 125 18.04 -17.96 -1.36
CA THR A 125 17.21 -17.97 -0.14
C THR A 125 16.26 -16.79 -0.14
N ARG A 126 16.72 -15.60 -0.51
CA ARG A 126 15.85 -14.39 -0.61
C ARG A 126 14.65 -14.64 -1.53
N LEU A 127 14.89 -15.16 -2.73
CA LEU A 127 13.82 -15.42 -3.69
C LEU A 127 12.90 -16.55 -3.20
N ALA A 128 13.46 -17.65 -2.72
CA ALA A 128 12.67 -18.80 -2.23
C ALA A 128 11.74 -18.39 -1.08
N VAL A 129 12.23 -17.64 -0.11
CA VAL A 129 11.43 -17.14 1.03
C VAL A 129 10.33 -16.18 0.55
N THR A 130 10.66 -15.29 -0.38
CA THR A 130 9.67 -14.36 -0.95
C THR A 130 8.55 -15.09 -1.69
N GLU A 131 8.87 -16.13 -2.45
CA GLU A 131 7.86 -16.94 -3.14
C GLU A 131 7.01 -17.77 -2.17
N GLU A 132 7.64 -18.37 -1.15
CA GLU A 132 6.91 -19.17 -0.15
C GLU A 132 5.89 -18.34 0.63
N MET A 133 6.21 -17.07 0.94
CA MET A 133 5.29 -16.16 1.60
C MET A 133 3.97 -15.96 0.86
N LYS A 134 3.95 -16.10 -0.46
CA LYS A 134 2.73 -15.96 -1.28
C LYS A 134 1.69 -17.05 -0.98
N SER A 135 2.11 -18.17 -0.41
CA SER A 135 1.27 -19.29 -0.03
C SER A 135 0.79 -19.25 1.41
N TYR A 136 1.26 -18.32 2.22
CA TYR A 136 0.85 -18.19 3.62
C TYR A 136 -0.64 -17.88 3.75
N PRO A 137 -1.31 -18.31 4.85
CA PRO A 137 -2.76 -18.17 5.03
C PRO A 137 -3.14 -16.71 5.37
N PHE A 138 -2.76 -15.79 4.51
CA PHE A 138 -2.98 -14.35 4.66
C PHE A 138 -4.45 -14.01 4.93
N GLY A 139 -5.38 -14.74 4.27
CA GLY A 139 -6.81 -14.52 4.45
C GLY A 139 -7.27 -14.68 5.90
N ALA A 140 -6.75 -15.69 6.60
CA ALA A 140 -7.08 -15.93 8.01
C ALA A 140 -6.56 -14.80 8.93
N VAL A 141 -5.35 -14.28 8.64
CA VAL A 141 -4.78 -13.16 9.40
C VAL A 141 -5.58 -11.88 9.16
N TRP A 142 -5.97 -11.63 7.90
CA TRP A 142 -6.82 -10.51 7.55
C TRP A 142 -8.20 -10.59 8.25
N GLU A 143 -8.82 -11.77 8.26
CA GLU A 143 -10.08 -12.00 8.95
C GLU A 143 -9.97 -11.72 10.44
N PHE A 144 -8.94 -12.26 11.09
CA PHE A 144 -8.65 -11.98 12.49
C PHE A 144 -8.47 -10.49 12.77
N TYR A 145 -7.69 -9.78 11.94
CA TYR A 145 -7.52 -8.34 12.05
C TYR A 145 -8.86 -7.60 11.96
N CYS A 146 -9.68 -7.93 10.97
CA CYS A 146 -11.00 -7.31 10.81
C CYS A 146 -11.91 -7.56 12.03
N GLN A 147 -11.89 -8.76 12.57
CA GLN A 147 -12.63 -9.09 13.81
C GLN A 147 -12.16 -8.25 14.99
N GLN A 148 -10.84 -8.06 15.16
CA GLN A 148 -10.30 -7.22 16.23
C GLN A 148 -10.69 -5.74 16.06
N GLN A 149 -10.85 -5.26 14.83
CA GLN A 149 -11.29 -3.91 14.52
C GLN A 149 -12.81 -3.75 14.48
N ASN A 150 -13.55 -4.84 14.68
CA ASN A 150 -15.01 -4.88 14.60
C ASN A 150 -15.56 -4.38 13.25
N VAL A 151 -14.90 -4.80 12.16
CA VAL A 151 -15.27 -4.48 10.78
C VAL A 151 -15.45 -5.75 9.94
N PRO A 152 -16.27 -5.74 8.88
CA PRO A 152 -16.45 -6.90 8.00
C PRO A 152 -15.14 -7.33 7.33
N ALA A 153 -14.82 -8.62 7.35
CA ALA A 153 -13.66 -9.17 6.68
C ALA A 153 -13.88 -9.37 5.17
N GLY A 154 -15.09 -9.73 4.78
CA GLY A 154 -15.48 -9.99 3.39
C GLY A 154 -16.12 -8.79 2.69
N THR A 155 -17.21 -9.04 2.01
CA THR A 155 -17.95 -8.06 1.18
C THR A 155 -19.24 -7.58 1.82
N GLU A 156 -19.48 -7.87 3.08
CA GLU A 156 -20.72 -7.55 3.81
C GLU A 156 -21.01 -6.04 3.84
N TRP A 157 -19.97 -5.22 3.85
CA TRP A 157 -20.05 -3.77 3.77
C TRP A 157 -20.74 -3.25 2.49
N LEU A 158 -20.80 -4.07 1.41
CA LEU A 158 -21.49 -3.69 0.16
C LEU A 158 -22.98 -3.46 0.37
N THR A 159 -23.60 -4.16 1.31
CA THR A 159 -25.03 -3.97 1.61
C THR A 159 -25.29 -2.54 2.08
N GLU A 160 -24.45 -2.04 2.99
CA GLU A 160 -24.59 -0.67 3.51
C GLU A 160 -24.36 0.38 2.42
N VAL A 161 -23.40 0.16 1.52
CA VAL A 161 -23.15 1.06 0.38
C VAL A 161 -24.34 1.07 -0.58
N LYS A 162 -24.91 -0.09 -0.90
CA LYS A 162 -26.08 -0.19 -1.77
C LYS A 162 -27.33 0.43 -1.15
N ASP A 163 -27.52 0.25 0.13
CA ASP A 163 -28.61 0.91 0.86
C ASP A 163 -28.45 2.43 0.86
N TYR A 164 -27.21 2.92 0.98
CA TYR A 164 -26.91 4.34 0.87
C TYR A 164 -27.22 4.88 -0.54
N GLU A 165 -26.79 4.17 -1.58
CA GLU A 165 -27.10 4.54 -2.98
C GLU A 165 -28.60 4.68 -3.22
N GLN A 166 -29.40 3.73 -2.72
CA GLN A 166 -30.85 3.74 -2.92
C GLN A 166 -31.58 4.85 -2.15
N LYS A 167 -31.00 5.33 -1.03
CA LYS A 167 -31.67 6.30 -0.15
C LYS A 167 -31.25 7.74 -0.40
N ILE A 168 -30.04 7.94 -0.90
CA ILE A 168 -29.40 9.27 -0.93
C ILE A 168 -29.04 9.72 -2.34
N LEU A 169 -28.73 8.80 -3.25
CA LEU A 169 -28.40 9.06 -4.64
C LEU A 169 -29.56 8.70 -5.57
#